data_c48bcf713e0992ad6ebeb6acab442fcd
#
_entry.id   c48bcf713e0992ad6ebeb6acab442fcd
#
_cell.length_a   1.000
_cell.length_b   1.000
_cell.length_c   1.000
_cell.angle_alpha   90.00
_cell.angle_beta   90.00
_cell.angle_gamma   90.00
#
_symmetry.space_group_name_H-M   'P 1'
#
loop_
_entity.id
_entity.type
_entity.pdbx_description
1 polymer ?
#
loop_
_entity_poly.entity_id
_entity_poly.type
_entity_poly.pdbx_seq_one_letter_code
_entity_poly.pdbx_strand_id
1 'polypeptide(L)'
;AAVNEAVEMTRRRGRPKAAGMVNAVLRRFVEHWMNMPDLPKGSTADYLSLRYSHPKWLVLRLLDLVGPDETQAFLRLDNDTVPTCIQVNPLRTTAEELERELRGAGVAVQPHPWLEGCLEITGTGDLRSMPAFREGRFLVQDAAARLAAMAAAAAPGDRVLDVCAAPGGKSFAMAMDMGDRGQILSCDVHPYKVKLIESGAKRLGLTCIRTTTADARENHAAWRQQA
;
A
#
# COMPACT_ATOMS: atom_id res chain seq x y z
N ALA A 1 -11.79 -20.83 9.19
CA ALA A 1 -12.15 -19.41 9.03
C ALA A 1 -12.49 -19.08 7.57
N ALA A 2 -11.58 -19.23 6.57
CA ALA A 2 -11.76 -18.82 5.17
C ALA A 2 -13.01 -19.42 4.48
N VAL A 3 -13.30 -20.71 4.68
CA VAL A 3 -14.50 -21.34 4.10
C VAL A 3 -15.78 -20.69 4.61
N ASN A 4 -15.87 -20.43 5.92
CA ASN A 4 -17.04 -19.82 6.50
C ASN A 4 -17.24 -18.39 5.98
N GLU A 5 -16.15 -17.62 5.85
CA GLU A 5 -16.21 -16.27 5.30
C GLU A 5 -16.67 -16.25 3.83
N ALA A 6 -16.17 -17.16 3.00
CA ALA A 6 -16.62 -17.30 1.62
C ALA A 6 -18.12 -17.62 1.50
N VAL A 7 -18.63 -18.48 2.41
CA VAL A 7 -20.06 -18.83 2.50
C VAL A 7 -20.89 -17.60 2.90
N GLU A 8 -20.45 -16.84 3.90
CA GLU A 8 -21.12 -15.61 4.32
C GLU A 8 -21.08 -14.52 3.24
N MET A 9 -19.95 -14.34 2.56
CA MET A 9 -19.86 -13.45 1.40
C MET A 9 -20.86 -13.83 0.31
N THR A 10 -21.05 -15.12 0.04
CA THR A 10 -22.02 -15.61 -0.95
C THR A 10 -23.45 -15.22 -0.56
N ARG A 11 -23.80 -15.33 0.71
CA ARG A 11 -25.11 -14.91 1.24
C ARG A 11 -25.31 -13.40 1.13
N ARG A 12 -24.30 -12.61 1.58
CA ARG A 12 -24.34 -11.13 1.55
C ARG A 12 -24.43 -10.56 0.13
N ARG A 13 -23.88 -11.27 -0.86
CA ARG A 13 -23.97 -10.90 -2.28
C ARG A 13 -25.29 -11.29 -2.96
N GLY A 14 -26.30 -11.64 -2.17
CA GLY A 14 -27.66 -11.95 -2.66
C GLY A 14 -27.80 -13.30 -3.35
N ARG A 15 -26.87 -14.23 -3.12
CA ARG A 15 -26.91 -15.58 -3.69
C ARG A 15 -26.99 -16.70 -2.63
N PRO A 16 -27.95 -16.63 -1.68
CA PRO A 16 -27.99 -17.59 -0.55
C PRO A 16 -28.15 -19.05 -1.01
N LYS A 17 -28.82 -19.30 -2.14
CA LYS A 17 -28.98 -20.65 -2.71
C LYS A 17 -27.66 -21.28 -3.14
N ALA A 18 -26.64 -20.50 -3.50
CA ALA A 18 -25.32 -20.99 -3.86
C ALA A 18 -24.42 -21.29 -2.66
N ALA A 19 -24.78 -20.84 -1.45
CA ALA A 19 -23.96 -20.97 -0.25
C ALA A 19 -23.64 -22.44 0.11
N GLY A 20 -24.61 -23.35 -0.09
CA GLY A 20 -24.40 -24.80 0.11
C GLY A 20 -23.36 -25.38 -0.85
N MET A 21 -23.45 -25.03 -2.12
CA MET A 21 -22.48 -25.46 -3.14
C MET A 21 -21.08 -24.92 -2.85
N VAL A 22 -20.97 -23.64 -2.54
CA VAL A 22 -19.67 -22.99 -2.19
C VAL A 22 -19.05 -23.68 -0.97
N ASN A 23 -19.85 -23.96 0.08
CA ASN A 23 -19.37 -24.68 1.26
C ASN A 23 -18.88 -26.08 0.91
N ALA A 24 -19.64 -26.86 0.13
CA ALA A 24 -19.29 -28.22 -0.25
C ALA A 24 -17.99 -28.27 -1.07
N VAL A 25 -17.87 -27.39 -2.09
CA VAL A 25 -16.66 -27.31 -2.93
C VAL A 25 -15.44 -26.94 -2.11
N LEU A 26 -15.53 -25.90 -1.28
CA LEU A 26 -14.40 -25.41 -0.50
C LEU A 26 -13.99 -26.42 0.60
N ARG A 27 -14.93 -27.09 1.25
CA ARG A 27 -14.60 -28.15 2.21
C ARG A 27 -13.89 -29.31 1.53
N ARG A 28 -14.41 -29.78 0.40
CA ARG A 28 -13.76 -30.86 -0.38
C ARG A 28 -12.37 -30.46 -0.85
N PHE A 29 -12.16 -29.20 -1.25
CA PHE A 29 -10.85 -28.68 -1.58
C PHE A 29 -9.90 -28.73 -0.39
N VAL A 30 -10.35 -28.29 0.81
CA VAL A 30 -9.54 -28.32 2.05
C VAL A 30 -9.20 -29.75 2.48
N GLU A 31 -10.13 -30.69 2.33
CA GLU A 31 -9.91 -32.11 2.64
C GLU A 31 -8.86 -32.76 1.74
N HIS A 32 -8.79 -32.33 0.48
CA HIS A 32 -7.87 -32.88 -0.53
C HIS A 32 -6.66 -32.00 -0.82
N TRP A 33 -6.49 -30.92 -0.08
CA TRP A 33 -5.41 -29.95 -0.28
C TRP A 33 -4.01 -30.59 -0.37
N MET A 34 -3.72 -31.61 0.47
CA MET A 34 -2.43 -32.31 0.46
C MET A 34 -2.27 -33.27 -0.72
N ASN A 35 -3.37 -33.61 -1.41
CA ASN A 35 -3.41 -34.54 -2.54
C ASN A 35 -3.77 -33.82 -3.85
N MET A 36 -3.39 -32.56 -3.98
CA MET A 36 -3.59 -31.82 -5.22
C MET A 36 -2.79 -32.48 -6.34
N PRO A 37 -3.36 -32.61 -7.56
CA PRO A 37 -2.63 -33.13 -8.70
C PRO A 37 -1.41 -32.26 -8.99
N ASP A 38 -0.36 -32.89 -9.52
CA ASP A 38 0.81 -32.16 -10.01
C ASP A 38 0.40 -31.12 -11.03
N LEU A 39 1.12 -30.02 -11.05
CA LEU A 39 0.91 -28.99 -12.07
C LEU A 39 1.20 -29.58 -13.45
N PRO A 40 0.40 -29.21 -14.47
CA PRO A 40 0.59 -29.70 -15.82
C PRO A 40 2.04 -29.48 -16.30
N LYS A 41 2.65 -30.51 -16.87
CA LYS A 41 3.96 -30.41 -17.53
C LYS A 41 3.77 -29.64 -18.84
N GLY A 42 3.96 -28.34 -18.78
CA GLY A 42 3.96 -27.43 -19.91
C GLY A 42 5.35 -26.85 -20.16
N SER A 43 5.42 -25.74 -20.89
CA SER A 43 6.65 -24.95 -20.98
C SER A 43 7.03 -24.40 -19.60
N THR A 44 8.32 -24.04 -19.42
CA THR A 44 8.78 -23.39 -18.17
C THR A 44 7.90 -22.20 -17.78
N ALA A 45 7.48 -21.39 -18.76
CA ALA A 45 6.61 -20.25 -18.52
C ALA A 45 5.21 -20.67 -18.03
N ASP A 46 4.62 -21.74 -18.59
CA ASP A 46 3.32 -22.25 -18.14
C ASP A 46 3.40 -22.79 -16.71
N TYR A 47 4.43 -23.57 -16.42
CA TYR A 47 4.66 -24.10 -15.08
C TYR A 47 4.81 -22.98 -14.05
N LEU A 48 5.70 -22.01 -14.29
CA LEU A 48 5.95 -20.90 -13.36
C LEU A 48 4.71 -20.00 -13.19
N SER A 49 3.98 -19.75 -14.27
CA SER A 49 2.72 -19.00 -14.25
C SER A 49 1.69 -19.63 -13.30
N LEU A 50 1.49 -20.94 -13.41
CA LEU A 50 0.56 -21.68 -12.56
C LEU A 50 1.09 -21.81 -11.13
N ARG A 51 2.37 -22.16 -10.97
CA ARG A 51 3.00 -22.42 -9.67
C ARG A 51 2.98 -21.20 -8.77
N TYR A 52 3.24 -20.01 -9.35
CA TYR A 52 3.35 -18.75 -8.62
C TYR A 52 2.17 -17.81 -8.83
N SER A 53 1.11 -18.25 -9.54
CA SER A 53 -0.10 -17.46 -9.79
C SER A 53 0.14 -16.11 -10.48
N HIS A 54 1.09 -16.08 -11.42
CA HIS A 54 1.42 -14.87 -12.19
C HIS A 54 0.98 -14.99 -13.65
N PRO A 55 0.59 -13.88 -14.31
CA PRO A 55 0.21 -13.90 -15.73
C PRO A 55 1.37 -14.41 -16.61
N LYS A 56 1.09 -15.29 -17.54
CA LYS A 56 2.10 -15.88 -18.43
C LYS A 56 2.95 -14.84 -19.17
N TRP A 57 2.35 -13.74 -19.61
CA TRP A 57 3.07 -12.66 -20.29
C TRP A 57 4.17 -12.04 -19.41
N LEU A 58 3.90 -11.88 -18.10
CA LEU A 58 4.88 -11.36 -17.13
C LEU A 58 6.02 -12.36 -16.95
N VAL A 59 5.68 -13.65 -16.78
CA VAL A 59 6.68 -14.72 -16.63
C VAL A 59 7.59 -14.79 -17.87
N LEU A 60 7.02 -14.74 -19.09
CA LEU A 60 7.81 -14.69 -20.32
C LEU A 60 8.75 -13.50 -20.36
N ARG A 61 8.26 -12.31 -19.95
CA ARG A 61 9.08 -11.10 -19.92
C ARG A 61 10.23 -11.20 -18.93
N LEU A 62 9.98 -11.76 -17.75
CA LEU A 62 11.02 -11.97 -16.73
C LEU A 62 12.05 -13.01 -17.19
N LEU A 63 11.62 -14.12 -17.78
CA LEU A 63 12.51 -15.15 -18.33
C LEU A 63 13.48 -14.57 -19.38
N ASP A 64 12.98 -13.64 -20.22
CA ASP A 64 13.78 -12.95 -21.24
C ASP A 64 14.78 -11.95 -20.61
N LEU A 65 14.37 -11.24 -19.56
CA LEU A 65 15.20 -10.19 -18.96
C LEU A 65 16.26 -10.70 -18.00
N VAL A 66 15.90 -11.66 -17.14
CA VAL A 66 16.77 -12.07 -16.00
C VAL A 66 17.07 -13.57 -15.97
N GLY A 67 16.50 -14.36 -16.89
CA GLY A 67 16.70 -15.82 -16.93
C GLY A 67 15.82 -16.59 -15.95
N PRO A 68 15.88 -17.94 -15.98
CA PRO A 68 14.95 -18.80 -15.25
C PRO A 68 15.10 -18.74 -13.72
N ASP A 69 16.31 -18.75 -13.21
CA ASP A 69 16.55 -18.81 -11.76
C ASP A 69 16.10 -17.54 -11.06
N GLU A 70 16.49 -16.38 -11.58
CA GLU A 70 16.09 -15.08 -11.05
C GLU A 70 14.59 -14.84 -11.22
N THR A 71 14.00 -15.30 -12.33
CA THR A 71 12.54 -15.27 -12.53
C THR A 71 11.84 -16.05 -11.43
N GLN A 72 12.28 -17.27 -11.15
CA GLN A 72 11.67 -18.09 -10.12
C GLN A 72 11.82 -17.46 -8.73
N ALA A 73 13.00 -16.93 -8.42
CA ALA A 73 13.24 -16.22 -7.15
C ALA A 73 12.33 -15.02 -7.00
N PHE A 74 12.20 -14.19 -8.05
CA PHE A 74 11.29 -13.03 -8.07
C PHE A 74 9.84 -13.44 -7.82
N LEU A 75 9.31 -14.40 -8.60
CA LEU A 75 7.92 -14.86 -8.50
C LEU A 75 7.58 -15.47 -7.13
N ARG A 76 8.58 -16.10 -6.49
CA ARG A 76 8.44 -16.61 -5.12
C ARG A 76 8.34 -15.47 -4.12
N LEU A 77 9.28 -14.51 -4.17
CA LEU A 77 9.33 -13.37 -3.25
C LEU A 77 8.10 -12.48 -3.37
N ASP A 78 7.57 -12.30 -4.58
CA ASP A 78 6.37 -11.49 -4.82
C ASP A 78 5.11 -12.07 -4.16
N ASN A 79 5.10 -13.36 -3.87
CA ASN A 79 4.02 -14.02 -3.14
C ASN A 79 4.23 -14.08 -1.62
N ASP A 80 5.39 -13.65 -1.12
CA ASP A 80 5.66 -13.65 0.31
C ASP A 80 4.90 -12.52 1.01
N THR A 81 4.60 -12.74 2.28
CA THR A 81 3.97 -11.72 3.11
C THR A 81 4.98 -10.64 3.48
N VAL A 82 4.81 -9.44 2.95
CA VAL A 82 5.65 -8.29 3.28
C VAL A 82 5.07 -7.55 4.50
N PRO A 83 5.89 -7.16 5.47
CA PRO A 83 5.46 -6.28 6.55
C PRO A 83 4.89 -4.96 6.00
N THR A 84 3.89 -4.42 6.68
CA THR A 84 3.37 -3.10 6.32
C THR A 84 4.35 -2.04 6.81
N CYS A 85 4.88 -1.24 5.90
CA CYS A 85 5.71 -0.09 6.25
C CYS A 85 4.83 1.11 6.62
N ILE A 86 5.14 1.74 7.74
CA ILE A 86 4.51 2.98 8.21
C ILE A 86 5.57 4.04 8.48
N GLN A 87 5.29 5.28 8.09
CA GLN A 87 6.08 6.44 8.46
C GLN A 87 5.47 7.10 9.70
N VAL A 88 6.25 7.28 10.73
CA VAL A 88 5.85 8.02 11.94
C VAL A 88 5.59 9.47 11.57
N ASN A 89 4.52 10.05 12.11
CA ASN A 89 4.23 11.47 11.96
C ASN A 89 4.92 12.25 13.09
N PRO A 90 6.05 12.91 12.83
CA PRO A 90 6.83 13.59 13.86
C PRO A 90 6.12 14.82 14.45
N LEU A 91 5.03 15.28 13.82
CA LEU A 91 4.19 16.37 14.34
C LEU A 91 3.21 15.90 15.43
N ARG A 92 3.08 14.58 15.62
CA ARG A 92 2.08 13.97 16.50
C ARG A 92 2.67 13.04 17.55
N THR A 93 3.81 12.40 17.29
CA THR A 93 4.41 11.40 18.17
C THR A 93 5.87 11.14 17.79
N THR A 94 6.59 10.43 18.66
CA THR A 94 7.91 9.88 18.33
C THR A 94 7.82 8.42 17.89
N ALA A 95 8.89 7.89 17.30
CA ALA A 95 8.96 6.49 16.89
C ALA A 95 8.83 5.54 18.09
N GLU A 96 9.49 5.89 19.21
CA GLU A 96 9.50 5.09 20.43
C GLU A 96 8.13 5.06 21.12
N GLU A 97 7.41 6.18 21.12
CA GLU A 97 6.06 6.26 21.66
C GLU A 97 5.09 5.43 20.86
N LEU A 98 5.12 5.58 19.50
CA LEU A 98 4.27 4.83 18.61
C LEU A 98 4.55 3.32 18.67
N GLU A 99 5.83 2.93 18.69
CA GLU A 99 6.23 1.54 18.82
C GLU A 99 5.70 0.91 20.12
N ARG A 100 5.82 1.62 21.23
CA ARG A 100 5.31 1.16 22.55
C ARG A 100 3.80 0.99 22.52
N GLU A 101 3.08 1.94 21.94
CA GLU A 101 1.62 1.88 21.82
C GLU A 101 1.17 0.69 20.95
N LEU A 102 1.77 0.52 19.77
CA LEU A 102 1.44 -0.56 18.86
C LEU A 102 1.75 -1.95 19.45
N ARG A 103 2.89 -2.09 20.13
CA ARG A 103 3.23 -3.33 20.85
C ARG A 103 2.25 -3.62 21.97
N GLY A 104 1.83 -2.58 22.72
CA GLY A 104 0.79 -2.71 23.73
C GLY A 104 -0.57 -3.15 23.19
N ALA A 105 -0.85 -2.85 21.94
CA ALA A 105 -2.03 -3.31 21.20
C ALA A 105 -1.88 -4.70 20.56
N GLY A 106 -0.75 -5.39 20.79
CA GLY A 106 -0.49 -6.74 20.26
C GLY A 106 0.04 -6.76 18.82
N VAL A 107 0.45 -5.62 18.27
CA VAL A 107 1.06 -5.54 16.94
C VAL A 107 2.54 -5.85 17.03
N ALA A 108 3.05 -6.70 16.14
CA ALA A 108 4.48 -6.90 16.01
C ALA A 108 5.07 -5.70 15.23
N VAL A 109 6.06 -5.04 15.86
CA VAL A 109 6.67 -3.80 15.35
C VAL A 109 8.18 -3.92 15.41
N GLN A 110 8.84 -3.48 14.34
CA GLN A 110 10.29 -3.31 14.31
C GLN A 110 10.65 -2.02 13.53
N PRO A 111 11.76 -1.36 13.87
CA PRO A 111 12.28 -0.27 13.06
C PRO A 111 12.58 -0.73 11.63
N HIS A 112 12.29 0.13 10.67
CA HIS A 112 12.68 -0.17 9.29
C HIS A 112 14.21 -0.18 9.17
N PRO A 113 14.83 -1.19 8.52
CA PRO A 113 16.27 -1.45 8.61
C PRO A 113 17.16 -0.31 8.07
N TRP A 114 16.63 0.56 7.22
CA TRP A 114 17.40 1.64 6.58
C TRP A 114 16.60 2.95 6.35
N LEU A 115 15.33 3.03 6.75
CA LEU A 115 14.52 4.27 6.71
C LEU A 115 14.27 4.78 8.11
N GLU A 116 14.97 5.82 8.48
CA GLU A 116 14.73 6.51 9.76
C GLU A 116 13.30 7.06 9.83
N GLY A 117 12.69 6.97 11.01
CA GLY A 117 11.31 7.40 11.23
C GLY A 117 10.25 6.49 10.60
N CYS A 118 10.66 5.33 10.05
CA CYS A 118 9.75 4.31 9.54
C CYS A 118 9.78 3.05 10.39
N LEU A 119 8.62 2.39 10.49
CA LEU A 119 8.47 1.13 11.21
C LEU A 119 7.84 0.09 10.28
N GLU A 120 8.21 -1.16 10.47
CA GLU A 120 7.56 -2.31 9.85
C GLU A 120 6.61 -2.95 10.86
N ILE A 121 5.36 -3.19 10.45
CA ILE A 121 4.32 -3.75 11.31
C ILE A 121 3.67 -4.97 10.70
N THR A 122 3.33 -5.95 11.55
CA THR A 122 2.58 -7.15 11.16
C THR A 122 1.53 -7.50 12.21
N GLY A 123 0.52 -8.28 11.82
CA GLY A 123 -0.54 -8.71 12.75
C GLY A 123 -1.54 -7.62 13.10
N THR A 124 -1.69 -6.60 12.26
CA THR A 124 -2.45 -5.38 12.58
C THR A 124 -3.98 -5.51 12.44
N GLY A 125 -4.50 -6.49 11.71
CA GLY A 125 -5.91 -6.49 11.32
C GLY A 125 -6.28 -5.27 10.46
N ASP A 126 -7.43 -4.65 10.74
CA ASP A 126 -7.83 -3.41 10.07
C ASP A 126 -7.17 -2.19 10.71
N LEU A 127 -6.16 -1.65 10.04
CA LEU A 127 -5.43 -0.45 10.47
C LEU A 127 -6.34 0.76 10.75
N ARG A 128 -7.45 0.89 10.02
CA ARG A 128 -8.40 2.02 10.20
C ARG A 128 -9.11 1.98 11.54
N SER A 129 -9.18 0.82 12.17
CA SER A 129 -9.76 0.64 13.50
C SER A 129 -8.84 1.12 14.62
N MET A 130 -7.53 1.23 14.34
CA MET A 130 -6.52 1.60 15.35
C MET A 130 -6.61 3.06 15.75
N PRO A 131 -6.57 3.39 17.06
CA PRO A 131 -6.55 4.78 17.55
C PRO A 131 -5.39 5.58 16.92
N ALA A 132 -4.17 5.06 16.95
CA ALA A 132 -2.98 5.71 16.38
C ALA A 132 -3.15 6.09 14.89
N PHE A 133 -3.82 5.25 14.10
CA PHE A 133 -4.12 5.59 12.70
C PHE A 133 -5.13 6.74 12.61
N ARG A 134 -6.24 6.65 13.35
CA ARG A 134 -7.29 7.67 13.32
C ARG A 134 -6.81 9.04 13.80
N GLU A 135 -5.91 9.04 14.79
CA GLU A 135 -5.28 10.25 15.33
C GLU A 135 -4.15 10.79 14.44
N GLY A 136 -3.85 10.13 13.33
CA GLY A 136 -2.85 10.59 12.37
C GLY A 136 -1.41 10.48 12.87
N ARG A 137 -1.11 9.57 13.80
CA ARG A 137 0.24 9.37 14.35
C ARG A 137 1.18 8.70 13.36
N PHE A 138 0.65 8.09 12.31
CA PHE A 138 1.45 7.52 11.23
C PHE A 138 0.74 7.58 9.87
N LEU A 139 1.57 7.49 8.83
CA LEU A 139 1.18 7.29 7.44
C LEU A 139 1.55 5.86 7.03
N VAL A 140 0.63 5.14 6.38
CA VAL A 140 0.96 3.89 5.70
C VAL A 140 1.58 4.24 4.35
N GLN A 141 2.84 3.87 4.17
CA GLN A 141 3.56 4.17 2.94
C GLN A 141 4.64 3.11 2.70
N ASP A 142 4.66 2.59 1.49
CA ASP A 142 5.72 1.71 1.00
C ASP A 142 7.09 2.39 1.02
N ALA A 143 8.16 1.62 1.31
CA ALA A 143 9.52 2.11 1.42
C ALA A 143 10.02 2.81 0.14
N ALA A 144 9.68 2.28 -1.05
CA ALA A 144 10.07 2.90 -2.33
C ALA A 144 9.33 4.24 -2.54
N ALA A 145 8.05 4.32 -2.13
CA ALA A 145 7.31 5.58 -2.18
C ALA A 145 7.87 6.62 -1.19
N ARG A 146 8.37 6.17 -0.01
CA ARG A 146 9.07 7.04 0.94
C ARG A 146 10.38 7.57 0.35
N LEU A 147 11.19 6.72 -0.28
CA LEU A 147 12.42 7.14 -0.96
C LEU A 147 12.15 8.17 -2.05
N ALA A 148 11.10 7.98 -2.84
CA ALA A 148 10.71 8.94 -3.87
C ALA A 148 10.33 10.30 -3.27
N ALA A 149 9.67 10.34 -2.10
CA ALA A 149 9.38 11.59 -1.40
C ALA A 149 10.66 12.24 -0.86
N MET A 150 11.58 11.45 -0.28
CA MET A 150 12.89 11.95 0.19
C MET A 150 13.74 12.52 -0.94
N ALA A 151 13.70 11.90 -2.13
CA ALA A 151 14.45 12.39 -3.30
C ALA A 151 14.00 13.77 -3.78
N ALA A 152 12.78 14.20 -3.44
CA ALA A 152 12.33 15.56 -3.69
C ALA A 152 13.01 16.59 -2.78
N ALA A 153 13.65 16.15 -1.69
CA ALA A 153 14.41 16.98 -0.74
C ALA A 153 13.66 18.22 -0.25
N ALA A 154 12.32 18.10 -0.08
CA ALA A 154 11.47 19.20 0.35
C ALA A 154 11.86 19.70 1.75
N ALA A 155 12.16 21.01 1.87
CA ALA A 155 12.62 21.66 3.08
C ALA A 155 11.56 22.62 3.65
N PRO A 156 11.62 22.95 4.96
CA PRO A 156 10.71 23.90 5.57
C PRO A 156 10.71 25.26 4.86
N GLY A 157 9.54 25.69 4.41
CA GLY A 157 9.34 26.95 3.67
C GLY A 157 9.22 26.79 2.16
N ASP A 158 9.53 25.61 1.63
CA ASP A 158 9.45 25.35 0.20
C ASP A 158 8.03 25.39 -0.35
N ARG A 159 7.97 25.58 -1.66
CA ARG A 159 6.76 25.45 -2.47
C ARG A 159 6.91 24.22 -3.37
N VAL A 160 6.07 23.24 -3.16
CA VAL A 160 6.11 21.95 -3.85
C VAL A 160 4.87 21.78 -4.71
N LEU A 161 5.05 21.25 -5.91
CA LEU A 161 3.96 20.86 -6.81
C LEU A 161 3.98 19.34 -7.02
N ASP A 162 2.95 18.63 -6.52
CA ASP A 162 2.73 17.20 -6.76
C ASP A 162 1.57 17.05 -7.75
N VAL A 163 1.89 16.79 -9.00
CA VAL A 163 0.93 16.80 -10.12
C VAL A 163 0.17 15.46 -10.30
N CYS A 164 0.57 14.41 -9.59
CA CYS A 164 -0.07 13.10 -9.59
C CYS A 164 -0.19 12.58 -8.16
N ALA A 165 -0.75 13.40 -7.28
CA ALA A 165 -0.61 13.27 -5.84
C ALA A 165 -1.40 12.11 -5.23
N ALA A 166 -2.56 11.76 -5.78
CA ALA A 166 -3.48 10.83 -5.12
C ALA A 166 -2.90 9.42 -4.95
N PRO A 167 -3.15 8.80 -3.78
CA PRO A 167 -4.01 9.23 -2.67
C PRO A 167 -3.37 10.20 -1.66
N GLY A 168 -2.18 10.76 -1.94
CA GLY A 168 -1.53 11.79 -1.14
C GLY A 168 -0.25 11.34 -0.43
N GLY A 169 0.15 10.07 -0.51
CA GLY A 169 1.24 9.52 0.30
C GLY A 169 2.55 10.29 0.20
N LYS A 170 2.98 10.71 -1.01
CA LYS A 170 4.21 11.48 -1.20
C LYS A 170 4.05 12.92 -0.70
N SER A 171 2.93 13.57 -1.02
CA SER A 171 2.61 14.92 -0.49
C SER A 171 2.61 14.94 1.03
N PHE A 172 2.02 13.92 1.69
CA PHE A 172 2.00 13.85 3.15
C PHE A 172 3.40 13.66 3.74
N ALA A 173 4.20 12.76 3.13
CA ALA A 173 5.57 12.53 3.57
C ALA A 173 6.41 13.82 3.47
N MET A 174 6.35 14.52 2.32
CA MET A 174 7.03 15.80 2.15
C MET A 174 6.54 16.87 3.13
N ALA A 175 5.22 16.96 3.38
CA ALA A 175 4.67 17.90 4.37
C ALA A 175 5.20 17.63 5.79
N MET A 176 5.34 16.36 6.18
CA MET A 176 5.94 15.98 7.46
C MET A 176 7.45 16.33 7.51
N ASP A 177 8.19 16.08 6.42
CA ASP A 177 9.62 16.45 6.32
C ASP A 177 9.82 17.97 6.39
N MET A 178 8.90 18.74 5.81
CA MET A 178 8.86 20.20 5.89
C MET A 178 8.44 20.71 7.28
N GLY A 179 8.05 19.86 8.22
CA GLY A 179 7.49 20.28 9.51
C GLY A 179 6.19 21.07 9.37
N ASP A 180 5.39 20.78 8.37
CA ASP A 180 4.15 21.48 7.95
C ASP A 180 4.35 22.98 7.67
N ARG A 181 5.58 23.38 7.27
CA ARG A 181 5.95 24.78 6.95
C ARG A 181 6.28 24.92 5.48
N GLY A 182 5.54 25.79 4.78
CA GLY A 182 5.65 26.01 3.34
C GLY A 182 4.31 25.77 2.64
N GLN A 183 4.33 25.32 1.42
CA GLN A 183 3.11 25.04 0.66
C GLN A 183 3.31 23.85 -0.28
N ILE A 184 2.40 22.89 -0.25
CA ILE A 184 2.33 21.81 -1.22
C ILE A 184 1.01 21.93 -1.98
N LEU A 185 1.08 22.10 -3.31
CA LEU A 185 -0.09 22.00 -4.19
C LEU A 185 -0.16 20.56 -4.72
N SER A 186 -1.14 19.81 -4.24
CA SER A 186 -1.37 18.42 -4.61
C SER A 186 -2.50 18.31 -5.63
N CYS A 187 -2.19 17.80 -6.81
CA CYS A 187 -3.12 17.72 -7.94
C CYS A 187 -3.42 16.26 -8.32
N ASP A 188 -4.63 16.01 -8.77
CA ASP A 188 -4.99 14.76 -9.47
C ASP A 188 -6.08 15.06 -10.50
N VAL A 189 -6.11 14.30 -11.60
CA VAL A 189 -7.11 14.47 -12.67
C VAL A 189 -8.52 14.06 -12.22
N HIS A 190 -8.62 13.23 -11.17
CA HIS A 190 -9.90 12.73 -10.70
C HIS A 190 -10.38 13.43 -9.42
N PRO A 191 -11.52 14.16 -9.45
CA PRO A 191 -12.03 14.88 -8.29
C PRO A 191 -12.25 14.02 -7.04
N TYR A 192 -12.69 12.75 -7.21
CA TYR A 192 -12.90 11.85 -6.08
C TYR A 192 -11.58 11.48 -5.39
N LYS A 193 -10.47 11.44 -6.13
CA LYS A 193 -9.14 11.17 -5.58
C LYS A 193 -8.59 12.38 -4.82
N VAL A 194 -8.88 13.60 -5.29
CA VAL A 194 -8.54 14.84 -4.58
C VAL A 194 -9.13 14.84 -3.18
N LYS A 195 -10.37 14.36 -3.00
CA LYS A 195 -11.00 14.21 -1.68
C LYS A 195 -10.26 13.22 -0.76
N LEU A 196 -9.56 12.22 -1.31
CA LEU A 196 -8.73 11.32 -0.51
C LEU A 196 -7.51 12.05 0.05
N ILE A 197 -6.90 12.93 -0.75
CA ILE A 197 -5.79 13.78 -0.30
C ILE A 197 -6.25 14.70 0.84
N GLU A 198 -7.38 15.38 0.67
CA GLU A 198 -7.96 16.27 1.68
C GLU A 198 -8.23 15.53 3.01
N SER A 199 -8.86 14.36 2.90
CA SER A 199 -9.16 13.52 4.06
C SER A 199 -7.89 13.04 4.77
N GLY A 200 -6.87 12.62 4.01
CA GLY A 200 -5.58 12.18 4.54
C GLY A 200 -4.81 13.31 5.22
N ALA A 201 -4.73 14.49 4.59
CA ALA A 201 -4.10 15.67 5.16
C ALA A 201 -4.78 16.08 6.48
N LYS A 202 -6.11 16.12 6.50
CA LYS A 202 -6.89 16.41 7.72
C LYS A 202 -6.59 15.39 8.83
N ARG A 203 -6.59 14.09 8.52
CA ARG A 203 -6.30 13.03 9.49
C ARG A 203 -4.90 13.20 10.11
N LEU A 204 -3.89 13.49 9.25
CA LEU A 204 -2.50 13.67 9.67
C LEU A 204 -2.24 15.04 10.34
N GLY A 205 -3.17 15.99 10.25
CA GLY A 205 -3.05 17.35 10.80
C GLY A 205 -2.13 18.24 9.98
N LEU A 206 -2.03 17.99 8.67
CA LEU A 206 -1.19 18.75 7.75
C LEU A 206 -1.98 19.95 7.18
N THR A 207 -1.45 21.15 7.36
CA THR A 207 -2.11 22.41 6.97
C THR A 207 -1.47 23.07 5.75
N CYS A 208 -0.22 22.72 5.43
CA CYS A 208 0.50 23.27 4.27
C CYS A 208 0.04 22.72 2.92
N ILE A 209 -0.82 21.68 2.91
CA ILE A 209 -1.30 21.05 1.69
C ILE A 209 -2.55 21.77 1.16
N ARG A 210 -2.47 22.17 -0.11
CA ARG A 210 -3.61 22.64 -0.92
C ARG A 210 -3.89 21.60 -2.01
N THR A 211 -5.15 21.44 -2.38
CA THR A 211 -5.55 20.45 -3.37
C THR A 211 -6.26 21.11 -4.55
N THR A 212 -6.10 20.56 -5.73
CA THR A 212 -6.87 20.96 -6.90
C THR A 212 -7.06 19.78 -7.86
N THR A 213 -8.17 19.81 -8.61
CA THR A 213 -8.36 18.88 -9.73
C THR A 213 -7.72 19.52 -10.98
N ALA A 214 -6.72 18.85 -11.54
CA ALA A 214 -5.99 19.35 -12.71
C ALA A 214 -5.39 18.20 -13.52
N ASP A 215 -5.35 18.36 -14.84
CA ASP A 215 -4.64 17.47 -15.75
C ASP A 215 -3.22 17.97 -15.95
N ALA A 216 -2.22 17.20 -15.53
CA ALA A 216 -0.81 17.59 -15.66
C ALA A 216 -0.32 17.72 -17.11
N ARG A 217 -1.07 17.24 -18.10
CA ARG A 217 -0.78 17.39 -19.53
C ARG A 217 -1.18 18.75 -20.07
N GLU A 218 -2.02 19.48 -19.33
CA GLU A 218 -2.48 20.80 -19.71
C GLU A 218 -1.52 21.89 -19.19
N ASN A 219 -1.53 23.05 -19.87
CA ASN A 219 -0.70 24.18 -19.46
C ASN A 219 -1.44 25.01 -18.40
N HIS A 220 -1.04 24.88 -17.16
CA HIS A 220 -1.60 25.65 -16.05
C HIS A 220 -0.72 26.89 -15.76
N ALA A 221 -1.14 28.06 -16.21
CA ALA A 221 -0.41 29.32 -16.00
C ALA A 221 -0.08 29.58 -14.51
N ALA A 222 -0.99 29.19 -13.59
CA ALA A 222 -0.79 29.33 -12.16
C ALA A 222 0.39 28.48 -11.62
N TRP A 223 0.78 27.39 -12.28
CA TRP A 223 1.90 26.56 -11.84
C TRP A 223 3.26 27.18 -12.16
N ARG A 224 3.35 27.95 -13.24
CA ARG A 224 4.59 28.65 -13.64
C ARG A 224 5.05 29.71 -12.63
N GLN A 225 4.14 30.23 -11.81
CA GLN A 225 4.43 31.21 -10.77
C GLN A 225 4.74 30.58 -9.42
N GLN A 226 4.64 29.24 -9.33
CA GLN A 226 4.75 28.49 -8.07
C GLN A 226 6.01 27.62 -8.00
N ALA A 227 6.72 27.45 -9.09
CA ALA A 227 8.00 26.73 -9.16
C ALA A 227 9.19 27.69 -9.03
#